data_eb8aeba7d5042fab665671ed6912aaf6
#
_entry.id   eb8aeba7d5042fab665671ed6912aaf6
#
_cell.length_a   1.000
_cell.length_b   1.000
_cell.length_c   1.000
_cell.angle_alpha   90.00
_cell.angle_beta   90.00
_cell.angle_gamma   90.00
#
_symmetry.space_group_name_H-M   'P 1'
#
loop_
_entity.id
_entity.type
_entity.pdbx_description
1 polymer ?
#
loop_
_entity_poly.entity_id
_entity_poly.type
_entity_poly.pdbx_seq_one_letter_code
_entity_poly.pdbx_strand_id
1 'polypeptide(L)'
;MCIVAGVVLALLIVAAPHPASSQGVQLVTVDVQVVTNGYRVSKLTGHFVVNDKNERIGKIDDFVIGHDEGHSLFTVLEVGGFLGIGSRLVAVPYDSLTIDESGNKIELPGASKDQLKQLAEFRYGS
;
A
#
# COMPACT_ATOMS: atom_id res chain seq x y z
N MET A 1 -11.41 53.61 61.82
CA MET A 1 -12.37 52.57 61.64
C MET A 1 -12.38 52.15 60.14
N CYS A 2 -11.52 51.32 59.82
CA CYS A 2 -11.51 50.82 58.48
C CYS A 2 -11.75 49.27 58.55
N ILE A 3 -12.89 48.86 58.10
CA ILE A 3 -13.18 47.44 57.93
C ILE A 3 -12.73 47.11 56.58
N VAL A 4 -11.62 46.46 56.52
CA VAL A 4 -11.16 45.87 55.26
C VAL A 4 -11.83 44.55 55.14
N ALA A 5 -12.87 44.51 54.38
CA ALA A 5 -13.42 43.21 53.95
C ALA A 5 -12.50 42.62 52.90
N GLY A 6 -11.69 41.71 53.30
CA GLY A 6 -10.90 40.94 52.36
C GLY A 6 -11.81 40.03 51.55
N VAL A 7 -12.04 40.39 50.34
CA VAL A 7 -12.69 39.48 49.39
C VAL A 7 -11.64 38.47 48.98
N VAL A 8 -11.71 37.28 49.57
CA VAL A 8 -10.95 36.17 49.09
C VAL A 8 -11.69 35.66 47.86
N LEU A 9 -11.23 36.08 46.72
CA LEU A 9 -11.68 35.48 45.48
C LEU A 9 -11.05 34.11 45.36
N ALA A 10 -11.78 33.11 45.78
CA ALA A 10 -11.37 31.73 45.49
C ALA A 10 -11.53 31.49 44.00
N LEU A 11 -10.43 31.56 43.28
CA LEU A 11 -10.42 31.19 41.90
C LEU A 11 -10.55 29.66 41.84
N LEU A 12 -11.76 29.16 41.66
CA LEU A 12 -11.98 27.75 41.35
C LEU A 12 -11.52 27.53 39.94
N ILE A 13 -10.32 27.03 39.80
CA ILE A 13 -9.87 26.49 38.52
C ILE A 13 -10.54 25.14 38.37
N VAL A 14 -11.65 25.12 37.69
CA VAL A 14 -12.24 23.87 37.24
C VAL A 14 -11.39 23.41 36.07
N ALA A 15 -10.45 22.53 36.34
CA ALA A 15 -9.83 21.79 35.28
C ALA A 15 -10.93 20.96 34.60
N ALA A 16 -11.37 21.38 33.44
CA ALA A 16 -12.26 20.60 32.64
C ALA A 16 -11.56 19.26 32.35
N PRO A 17 -12.18 18.11 32.68
CA PRO A 17 -11.59 16.86 32.26
C PRO A 17 -11.50 16.87 30.75
N HIS A 18 -10.29 16.89 30.26
CA HIS A 18 -10.10 16.54 28.87
C HIS A 18 -10.63 15.12 28.73
N PRO A 19 -11.63 14.85 27.90
CA PRO A 19 -11.94 13.48 27.60
C PRO A 19 -10.62 12.90 27.08
N ALA A 20 -10.06 11.99 27.84
CA ALA A 20 -9.03 11.13 27.33
C ALA A 20 -9.57 10.67 25.99
N SER A 21 -8.95 11.14 24.93
CA SER A 21 -9.45 10.90 23.61
C SER A 21 -9.52 9.41 23.35
N SER A 22 -10.65 8.83 23.67
CA SER A 22 -11.08 7.69 22.90
C SER A 22 -11.26 8.24 21.50
N GLN A 23 -10.16 8.30 20.77
CA GLN A 23 -10.21 8.62 19.36
C GLN A 23 -10.88 7.44 18.71
N GLY A 24 -12.21 7.46 18.69
CA GLY A 24 -12.93 6.64 17.76
C GLY A 24 -12.33 6.89 16.39
N VAL A 25 -12.00 5.81 15.69
CA VAL A 25 -11.56 5.90 14.30
C VAL A 25 -12.57 6.77 13.57
N GLN A 26 -12.15 7.95 13.10
CA GLN A 26 -13.00 8.72 12.20
C GLN A 26 -13.07 7.96 10.88
N LEU A 27 -14.22 7.34 10.65
CA LEU A 27 -14.46 6.68 9.38
C LEU A 27 -14.56 7.73 8.28
N VAL A 28 -13.63 7.68 7.34
CA VAL A 28 -13.68 8.50 6.14
C VAL A 28 -14.61 7.82 5.15
N THR A 29 -15.59 8.57 4.69
CA THR A 29 -16.50 8.08 3.65
C THR A 29 -15.73 7.98 2.34
N VAL A 30 -15.78 6.81 1.70
CA VAL A 30 -15.17 6.61 0.38
C VAL A 30 -16.24 6.62 -0.71
N ASP A 31 -15.87 7.06 -1.90
CA ASP A 31 -16.71 6.95 -3.07
C ASP A 31 -16.74 5.49 -3.54
N VAL A 32 -17.87 4.84 -3.37
CA VAL A 32 -18.02 3.42 -3.71
C VAL A 32 -17.77 3.17 -5.21
N GLN A 33 -18.11 4.12 -6.08
CA GLN A 33 -17.86 3.97 -7.51
C GLN A 33 -16.36 3.92 -7.83
N VAL A 34 -15.56 4.71 -7.14
CA VAL A 34 -14.10 4.66 -7.28
C VAL A 34 -13.58 3.29 -6.87
N VAL A 35 -14.08 2.75 -5.76
CA VAL A 35 -13.68 1.42 -5.29
C VAL A 35 -14.14 0.34 -6.27
N THR A 36 -15.37 0.45 -6.78
CA THR A 36 -15.93 -0.51 -7.74
C THR A 36 -15.09 -0.59 -9.02
N ASN A 37 -14.56 0.53 -9.46
CA ASN A 37 -13.74 0.61 -10.67
C ASN A 37 -12.26 0.25 -10.43
N GLY A 38 -11.90 -0.04 -9.19
CA GLY A 38 -10.56 -0.47 -8.86
C GLY A 38 -10.29 -1.93 -9.20
N TYR A 39 -9.03 -2.29 -9.16
CA TYR A 39 -8.62 -3.68 -9.39
C TYR A 39 -8.59 -4.45 -8.07
N ARG A 40 -9.12 -5.65 -8.11
CA ARG A 40 -9.02 -6.56 -6.97
C ARG A 40 -7.67 -7.27 -6.99
N VAL A 41 -6.87 -7.06 -5.96
CA VAL A 41 -5.55 -7.70 -5.82
C VAL A 41 -5.63 -9.22 -6.00
N SER A 42 -6.67 -9.84 -5.43
CA SER A 42 -6.88 -11.28 -5.55
C SER A 42 -7.11 -11.76 -6.99
N LYS A 43 -7.56 -10.87 -7.87
CA LYS A 43 -7.75 -11.17 -9.29
C LYS A 43 -6.49 -10.94 -10.11
N LEU A 44 -5.65 -9.99 -9.68
CA LEU A 44 -4.37 -9.73 -10.35
C LEU A 44 -3.31 -10.76 -10.02
N THR A 45 -3.35 -11.30 -8.82
CA THR A 45 -2.40 -12.32 -8.36
C THR A 45 -2.50 -13.55 -9.26
N GLY A 46 -1.35 -14.03 -9.72
CA GLY A 46 -1.27 -15.18 -10.61
C GLY A 46 -1.29 -14.84 -12.09
N HIS A 47 -1.55 -13.58 -12.45
CA HIS A 47 -1.51 -13.16 -13.85
C HIS A 47 -0.07 -13.02 -14.36
N PHE A 48 0.11 -13.31 -15.64
CA PHE A 48 1.37 -13.03 -16.30
C PHE A 48 1.52 -11.53 -16.56
N VAL A 49 2.77 -11.07 -16.45
CA VAL A 49 3.17 -9.71 -16.81
C VAL A 49 3.92 -9.78 -18.11
N VAL A 50 3.56 -8.91 -19.04
CA VAL A 50 4.21 -8.80 -20.34
C VAL A 50 4.95 -7.46 -20.44
N ASN A 51 5.88 -7.37 -21.38
CA ASN A 51 6.51 -6.10 -21.73
C ASN A 51 5.80 -5.43 -22.91
N ASP A 52 6.32 -4.31 -23.36
CA ASP A 52 5.79 -3.58 -24.52
C ASP A 52 5.88 -4.34 -25.85
N LYS A 53 6.66 -5.42 -25.90
CA LYS A 53 6.74 -6.33 -27.04
C LYS A 53 5.81 -7.54 -26.89
N ASN A 54 4.94 -7.53 -25.88
CA ASN A 54 4.01 -8.61 -25.56
C ASN A 54 4.71 -9.94 -25.18
N GLU A 55 5.95 -9.85 -24.71
CA GLU A 55 6.68 -11.00 -24.20
C GLU A 55 6.36 -11.20 -22.71
N ARG A 56 6.12 -12.44 -22.31
CA ARG A 56 5.93 -12.76 -20.89
C ARG A 56 7.25 -12.66 -20.16
N ILE A 57 7.33 -11.73 -19.21
CA ILE A 57 8.54 -11.45 -18.45
C ILE A 57 8.45 -11.87 -16.98
N GLY A 58 7.27 -12.19 -16.52
CA GLY A 58 7.05 -12.63 -15.14
C GLY A 58 5.61 -12.95 -14.87
N LYS A 59 5.36 -13.32 -13.64
CA LYS A 59 4.03 -13.64 -13.12
C LYS A 59 3.86 -13.00 -11.77
N ILE A 60 2.71 -12.41 -11.50
CA ILE A 60 2.45 -11.80 -10.20
C ILE A 60 2.31 -12.89 -9.14
N ASP A 61 3.20 -12.86 -8.16
CA ASP A 61 3.18 -13.76 -7.02
C ASP A 61 2.31 -13.20 -5.88
N ASP A 62 2.52 -11.93 -5.56
CA ASP A 62 1.76 -11.26 -4.49
C ASP A 62 1.97 -9.74 -4.56
N PHE A 63 1.33 -9.04 -3.66
CA PHE A 63 1.52 -7.60 -3.44
C PHE A 63 1.95 -7.37 -2.00
N VAL A 64 2.81 -6.38 -1.79
CA VAL A 64 3.29 -6.01 -0.47
C VAL A 64 3.01 -4.54 -0.23
N ILE A 65 2.39 -4.24 0.90
CA ILE A 65 2.18 -2.86 1.35
C ILE A 65 3.31 -2.52 2.31
N GLY A 66 4.06 -1.45 2.00
CA GLY A 66 5.14 -0.99 2.85
C GLY A 66 4.63 -0.41 4.16
N HIS A 67 5.47 -0.45 5.18
CA HIS A 67 5.19 0.18 6.47
C HIS A 67 5.55 1.67 6.51
N ASP A 68 6.03 2.22 5.39
CA ASP A 68 6.32 3.64 5.26
C ASP A 68 5.03 4.48 5.39
N GLU A 69 5.19 5.78 5.67
CA GLU A 69 4.05 6.70 5.87
C GLU A 69 3.10 6.75 4.68
N GLY A 70 3.63 6.61 3.46
CA GLY A 70 2.85 6.62 2.24
C GLY A 70 2.17 5.29 1.92
N HIS A 71 2.42 4.25 2.71
CA HIS A 71 1.92 2.90 2.46
C HIS A 71 2.18 2.45 1.02
N SER A 72 3.44 2.54 0.59
CA SER A 72 3.85 2.17 -0.76
C SER A 72 3.41 0.75 -1.11
N LEU A 73 2.88 0.58 -2.31
CA LEU A 73 2.45 -0.72 -2.81
C LEU A 73 3.49 -1.28 -3.78
N PHE A 74 3.92 -2.48 -3.51
CA PHE A 74 4.87 -3.21 -4.34
C PHE A 74 4.23 -4.45 -4.93
N THR A 75 4.64 -4.79 -6.14
CA THR A 75 4.23 -6.03 -6.78
C THR A 75 5.40 -6.99 -6.77
N VAL A 76 5.18 -8.19 -6.29
CA VAL A 76 6.18 -9.25 -6.28
C VAL A 76 5.98 -10.11 -7.51
N LEU A 77 7.00 -10.20 -8.33
CA LEU A 77 6.99 -10.96 -9.57
C LEU A 77 7.85 -12.20 -9.44
N GLU A 78 7.34 -13.32 -9.89
CA GLU A 78 8.13 -14.52 -10.14
C GLU A 78 8.72 -14.42 -11.54
N VAL A 79 10.04 -14.45 -11.63
CA VAL A 79 10.80 -14.23 -12.86
C VAL A 79 11.71 -15.42 -13.13
N GLY A 80 11.78 -15.81 -14.39
CA GLY A 80 12.60 -16.96 -14.81
C GLY A 80 11.94 -18.27 -14.46
N GLY A 81 12.70 -19.34 -14.63
CA GLY A 81 12.25 -20.68 -14.33
C GLY A 81 11.36 -21.29 -15.42
N PHE A 82 11.77 -22.47 -15.86
CA PHE A 82 10.93 -23.38 -16.63
C PHE A 82 10.40 -24.43 -15.66
N LEU A 83 9.08 -24.56 -15.54
CA LEU A 83 8.44 -25.46 -14.57
C LEU A 83 8.81 -25.18 -13.10
N GLY A 84 9.02 -23.92 -12.76
CA GLY A 84 9.38 -23.51 -11.40
C GLY A 84 10.84 -23.72 -11.00
N ILE A 85 11.66 -24.25 -11.90
CA ILE A 85 13.09 -24.46 -11.64
C ILE A 85 13.86 -23.20 -12.01
N GLY A 86 14.63 -22.65 -11.04
CA GLY A 86 15.43 -21.45 -11.24
C GLY A 86 14.65 -20.15 -11.25
N SER A 87 13.38 -20.18 -10.85
CA SER A 87 12.59 -18.97 -10.66
C SER A 87 13.07 -18.22 -9.41
N ARG A 88 12.92 -16.92 -9.43
CA ARG A 88 13.22 -16.05 -8.30
C ARG A 88 12.16 -14.96 -8.20
N LEU A 89 12.00 -14.43 -7.01
CA LEU A 89 11.09 -13.32 -6.78
C LEU A 89 11.85 -12.00 -6.87
N VAL A 90 11.21 -11.01 -7.48
CA VAL A 90 11.70 -9.63 -7.50
C VAL A 90 10.53 -8.71 -7.15
N ALA A 91 10.83 -7.57 -6.54
CA ALA A 91 9.82 -6.59 -6.19
C ALA A 91 9.97 -5.36 -7.09
N VAL A 92 8.84 -4.89 -7.62
CA VAL A 92 8.76 -3.65 -8.39
C VAL A 92 7.68 -2.76 -7.81
N PRO A 93 7.79 -1.43 -7.92
CA PRO A 93 6.68 -0.57 -7.52
C PRO A 93 5.42 -0.90 -8.32
N TYR A 94 4.27 -0.92 -7.65
CA TYR A 94 2.99 -1.12 -8.33
C TYR A 94 2.77 -0.10 -9.45
N ASP A 95 3.18 1.15 -9.22
CA ASP A 95 3.02 2.24 -10.19
C ASP A 95 3.82 2.02 -11.49
N SER A 96 4.76 1.09 -11.50
CA SER A 96 5.50 0.72 -12.71
C SER A 96 4.68 -0.13 -13.66
N LEU A 97 3.59 -0.72 -13.20
CA LEU A 97 2.71 -1.54 -14.01
C LEU A 97 1.66 -0.71 -14.71
N THR A 98 1.33 -1.10 -15.93
CA THR A 98 0.17 -0.62 -16.66
C THR A 98 -0.84 -1.75 -16.75
N ILE A 99 -2.03 -1.53 -16.24
CA ILE A 99 -3.09 -2.54 -16.20
C ILE A 99 -4.25 -2.02 -17.06
N ASP A 100 -4.74 -2.85 -17.98
CA ASP A 100 -5.89 -2.47 -18.80
C ASP A 100 -7.17 -2.39 -17.95
N GLU A 101 -8.22 -1.78 -18.49
CA GLU A 101 -9.47 -1.57 -17.77
C GLU A 101 -10.12 -2.88 -17.29
N SER A 102 -9.93 -3.95 -18.02
CA SER A 102 -10.47 -5.26 -17.66
C SER A 102 -9.64 -5.97 -16.58
N GLY A 103 -8.40 -5.54 -16.35
CA GLY A 103 -7.45 -6.21 -15.46
C GLY A 103 -6.85 -7.48 -16.05
N ASN A 104 -7.08 -7.76 -17.33
CA ASN A 104 -6.62 -8.99 -17.98
C ASN A 104 -5.23 -8.85 -18.62
N LYS A 105 -4.81 -7.64 -18.94
CA LYS A 105 -3.48 -7.38 -19.48
C LYS A 105 -2.70 -6.53 -18.50
N ILE A 106 -1.60 -7.08 -18.02
CA ILE A 106 -0.70 -6.41 -17.09
C ILE A 106 0.65 -6.27 -17.79
N GLU A 107 1.10 -5.04 -17.92
CA GLU A 107 2.28 -4.69 -18.68
C GLU A 107 3.29 -3.97 -17.79
N LEU A 108 4.55 -4.31 -17.95
CA LEU A 108 5.69 -3.56 -17.40
C LEU A 108 6.49 -3.01 -18.59
N PRO A 109 6.13 -1.81 -19.06
CA PRO A 109 6.70 -1.27 -20.29
C PRO A 109 8.22 -1.07 -20.17
N GLY A 110 8.93 -1.38 -21.24
CA GLY A 110 10.37 -1.18 -21.32
C GLY A 110 11.20 -2.20 -20.56
N ALA A 111 10.60 -3.16 -19.90
CA ALA A 111 11.32 -4.19 -19.17
C ALA A 111 11.63 -5.41 -20.05
N SER A 112 12.67 -6.13 -19.66
CA SER A 112 12.97 -7.44 -20.22
C SER A 112 13.12 -8.45 -19.10
N LYS A 113 12.96 -9.73 -19.42
CA LYS A 113 13.19 -10.80 -18.46
C LYS A 113 14.59 -10.74 -17.87
N ASP A 114 15.60 -10.44 -18.68
CA ASP A 114 16.99 -10.35 -18.24
C ASP A 114 17.21 -9.18 -17.28
N GLN A 115 16.58 -8.03 -17.53
CA GLN A 115 16.64 -6.89 -16.59
C GLN A 115 16.01 -7.24 -15.25
N LEU A 116 14.89 -7.93 -15.25
CA LEU A 116 14.23 -8.35 -14.01
C LEU A 116 15.10 -9.35 -13.24
N LYS A 117 15.77 -10.26 -13.94
CA LYS A 117 16.70 -11.22 -13.30
C LYS A 117 17.90 -10.54 -12.64
N GLN A 118 18.26 -9.34 -13.06
CA GLN A 118 19.37 -8.57 -12.49
C GLN A 118 18.98 -7.80 -11.23
N LEU A 119 17.67 -7.66 -10.95
CA LEU A 119 17.21 -7.06 -9.71
C LEU A 119 17.57 -7.95 -8.52
N ALA A 120 17.71 -7.33 -7.35
CA ALA A 120 17.95 -8.08 -6.12
C ALA A 120 16.82 -9.08 -5.89
N GLU A 121 17.17 -10.30 -5.51
CA GLU A 121 16.17 -11.30 -5.17
C GLU A 121 15.38 -10.85 -3.95
N PHE A 122 14.06 -10.92 -4.08
CA PHE A 122 13.14 -10.64 -3.00
C PHE A 122 12.79 -11.94 -2.26
N ARG A 123 12.69 -11.83 -0.94
CA ARG A 123 12.18 -12.90 -0.09
C ARG A 123 11.18 -12.31 0.90
N TYR A 124 10.07 -12.98 1.08
CA TYR A 124 9.09 -12.52 2.06
C TYR A 124 9.69 -12.55 3.47
N GLY A 125 9.37 -11.53 4.22
CA GLY A 125 9.58 -11.57 5.66
C GLY A 125 8.63 -12.58 6.31
N SER A 126 9.00 -13.07 7.45
CA SER A 126 8.16 -14.00 8.20
C SER A 126 6.89 -13.34 8.75
#